data_8b4953244d61a605cbc83e8b1d1a8f86
#
_entry.id   8b4953244d61a605cbc83e8b1d1a8f86
#
_cell.length_a   1.000
_cell.length_b   1.000
_cell.length_c   1.000
_cell.angle_alpha   90.00
_cell.angle_beta   90.00
_cell.angle_gamma   90.00
#
_symmetry.space_group_name_H-M   'P 1'
#
loop_
_entity.id
_entity.type
_entity.pdbx_description
1 polymer ?
#
loop_
_entity_poly.entity_id
_entity_poly.type
_entity_poly.pdbx_seq_one_letter_code
_entity_poly.pdbx_strand_id
1 'polypeptide(L)'
;MNANHPTIRRAEPDEAQAITEMVVRSKAHWGYSDAFMRYAAALLTVTPDYLTKYPAYVLVNNGQLQGFASLQEQTPDEVELDMLFVAPEAMGQKVGQQLVEYVMGIAAASGYLTLIVESDPNAAGFYEKMGGQLIGHRPVPSIPGRELPLYRIHLRE
;
A
#
# COMPACT_ATOMS: atom_id res chain seq x y z
N MET A 1 28.03 15.03 -2.06
CA MET A 1 26.71 15.09 -1.78
C MET A 1 25.99 13.86 -2.13
N ASN A 2 25.23 13.51 -1.31
CA ASN A 2 24.60 12.29 -1.40
C ASN A 2 23.21 12.40 -1.90
N ALA A 3 22.90 11.74 -2.92
CA ALA A 3 21.63 11.89 -3.57
C ALA A 3 20.55 10.96 -3.04
N ASN A 4 20.90 10.02 -2.17
CA ASN A 4 19.93 9.04 -1.72
C ASN A 4 19.45 9.30 -0.32
N HIS A 5 18.51 10.23 -0.21
CA HIS A 5 17.89 10.52 1.08
C HIS A 5 16.38 10.36 0.96
N PRO A 6 15.88 9.11 1.00
CA PRO A 6 14.44 8.92 0.95
C PRO A 6 13.77 9.52 2.17
N THR A 7 12.65 10.17 1.95
CA THR A 7 11.84 10.79 3.00
C THR A 7 10.43 10.27 2.88
N ILE A 8 9.85 9.89 4.02
CA ILE A 8 8.43 9.51 4.06
C ILE A 8 7.67 10.64 4.73
N ARG A 9 6.61 11.10 4.10
CA ARG A 9 5.79 12.19 4.62
C ARG A 9 4.34 11.98 4.22
N ARG A 10 3.46 12.78 4.84
CA ARG A 10 2.06 12.78 4.46
C ARG A 10 1.90 13.19 3.01
N ALA A 11 1.05 12.47 2.29
CA ALA A 11 0.72 12.82 0.91
C ALA A 11 -0.13 14.09 0.89
N GLU A 12 0.10 14.94 -0.12
CA GLU A 12 -0.65 16.17 -0.30
C GLU A 12 -1.80 15.95 -1.27
N PRO A 13 -2.96 16.59 -1.08
CA PRO A 13 -4.08 16.38 -1.99
C PRO A 13 -3.76 16.67 -3.46
N ASP A 14 -2.88 17.62 -3.74
CA ASP A 14 -2.53 17.96 -5.12
C ASP A 14 -1.61 16.93 -5.76
N GLU A 15 -1.19 15.91 -5.02
CA GLU A 15 -0.38 14.82 -5.57
C GLU A 15 -1.24 13.65 -6.06
N ALA A 16 -2.56 13.76 -5.99
CA ALA A 16 -3.44 12.64 -6.30
C ALA A 16 -3.22 12.06 -7.70
N GLN A 17 -3.05 12.92 -8.71
CA GLN A 17 -2.83 12.44 -10.07
C GLN A 17 -1.50 11.71 -10.20
N ALA A 18 -0.43 12.28 -9.67
CA ALA A 18 0.90 11.66 -9.73
C ALA A 18 0.91 10.32 -8.99
N ILE A 19 0.23 10.26 -7.85
CA ILE A 19 0.13 9.02 -7.08
C ILE A 19 -0.64 7.97 -7.88
N THR A 20 -1.78 8.35 -8.48
CA THR A 20 -2.57 7.42 -9.28
C THR A 20 -1.75 6.85 -10.43
N GLU A 21 -1.00 7.70 -11.14
CA GLU A 21 -0.18 7.24 -12.26
C GLU A 21 0.88 6.25 -11.80
N MET A 22 1.51 6.50 -10.67
CA MET A 22 2.52 5.61 -10.14
C MET A 22 1.89 4.29 -9.69
N VAL A 23 0.73 4.34 -9.03
CA VAL A 23 0.03 3.14 -8.55
C VAL A 23 -0.35 2.25 -9.74
N VAL A 24 -0.89 2.85 -10.81
CA VAL A 24 -1.28 2.08 -11.99
C VAL A 24 -0.06 1.44 -12.66
N ARG A 25 1.05 2.19 -12.79
CA ARG A 25 2.29 1.64 -13.35
C ARG A 25 2.82 0.49 -12.49
N SER A 26 2.72 0.63 -11.18
CA SER A 26 3.17 -0.40 -10.26
C SER A 26 2.37 -1.70 -10.46
N LYS A 27 1.05 -1.57 -10.54
CA LYS A 27 0.19 -2.73 -10.74
C LYS A 27 0.46 -3.39 -12.10
N ALA A 28 0.62 -2.58 -13.14
CA ALA A 28 0.85 -3.08 -14.49
C ALA A 28 2.17 -3.84 -14.61
N HIS A 29 3.14 -3.54 -13.74
CA HIS A 29 4.44 -4.20 -13.76
C HIS A 29 4.33 -5.73 -13.64
N TRP A 30 3.27 -6.21 -13.00
CA TRP A 30 3.12 -7.65 -12.75
C TRP A 30 2.53 -8.42 -13.92
N GLY A 31 2.29 -7.77 -15.06
CA GLY A 31 1.92 -8.46 -16.29
C GLY A 31 0.46 -8.85 -16.41
N TYR A 32 -0.41 -8.18 -15.69
CA TYR A 32 -1.84 -8.42 -15.83
C TYR A 32 -2.33 -8.02 -17.23
N SER A 33 -3.42 -8.66 -17.68
CA SER A 33 -3.97 -8.37 -18.99
C SER A 33 -4.49 -6.94 -19.09
N ASP A 34 -4.62 -6.45 -20.33
CA ASP A 34 -5.17 -5.11 -20.56
C ASP A 34 -6.60 -4.99 -20.01
N ALA A 35 -7.39 -6.04 -20.16
CA ALA A 35 -8.75 -6.04 -19.64
C ALA A 35 -8.76 -5.92 -18.11
N PHE A 36 -7.89 -6.67 -17.45
CA PHE A 36 -7.76 -6.58 -15.99
C PHE A 36 -7.31 -5.18 -15.58
N MET A 37 -6.33 -4.62 -16.28
CA MET A 37 -5.81 -3.29 -15.94
C MET A 37 -6.87 -2.21 -16.13
N ARG A 38 -7.71 -2.31 -17.16
CA ARG A 38 -8.81 -1.35 -17.33
C ARG A 38 -9.79 -1.41 -16.16
N TYR A 39 -10.10 -2.62 -15.70
CA TYR A 39 -10.96 -2.80 -14.52
C TYR A 39 -10.28 -2.25 -13.27
N ALA A 40 -9.02 -2.61 -13.07
CA ALA A 40 -8.29 -2.22 -11.86
C ALA A 40 -8.04 -0.72 -11.79
N ALA A 41 -7.85 -0.06 -12.93
CA ALA A 41 -7.52 1.36 -12.93
C ALA A 41 -8.57 2.20 -12.20
N ALA A 42 -9.85 1.87 -12.36
CA ALA A 42 -10.90 2.61 -11.67
C ALA A 42 -10.81 2.43 -10.15
N LEU A 43 -10.41 1.23 -9.69
CA LEU A 43 -10.28 0.95 -8.27
C LEU A 43 -8.99 1.52 -7.68
N LEU A 44 -8.01 1.79 -8.52
CA LEU A 44 -6.70 2.27 -8.07
C LEU A 44 -6.59 3.79 -8.12
N THR A 45 -7.65 4.49 -8.54
CA THR A 45 -7.65 5.94 -8.62
C THR A 45 -7.63 6.54 -7.22
N VAL A 46 -6.64 7.38 -6.97
CA VAL A 46 -6.51 8.11 -5.72
C VAL A 46 -6.98 9.54 -5.98
N THR A 47 -7.92 10.01 -5.15
CA THR A 47 -8.49 11.35 -5.32
C THR A 47 -7.96 12.30 -4.25
N PRO A 48 -8.04 13.62 -4.47
CA PRO A 48 -7.68 14.57 -3.40
C PRO A 48 -8.49 14.34 -2.12
N ASP A 49 -9.78 14.01 -2.25
CA ASP A 49 -10.61 13.74 -1.08
C ASP A 49 -10.12 12.54 -0.30
N TYR A 50 -9.70 11.48 -1.00
CA TYR A 50 -9.15 10.30 -0.36
C TYR A 50 -7.92 10.68 0.47
N LEU A 51 -7.03 11.49 -0.09
CA LEU A 51 -5.79 11.88 0.58
C LEU A 51 -6.05 12.79 1.78
N THR A 52 -7.16 13.51 1.76
CA THR A 52 -7.55 14.33 2.90
C THR A 52 -8.20 13.49 4.00
N LYS A 53 -8.98 12.49 3.60
CA LYS A 53 -9.80 11.72 4.53
C LYS A 53 -9.02 10.64 5.26
N TYR A 54 -8.09 9.95 4.58
CA TYR A 54 -7.40 8.80 5.14
C TYR A 54 -5.92 9.09 5.36
N PRO A 55 -5.31 8.49 6.39
CA PRO A 55 -3.85 8.60 6.56
C PRO A 55 -3.14 8.01 5.35
N ALA A 56 -2.42 8.83 4.64
CA ALA A 56 -1.76 8.43 3.40
C ALA A 56 -0.38 9.06 3.33
N TYR A 57 0.61 8.26 2.92
CA TYR A 57 2.01 8.64 2.98
C TYR A 57 2.71 8.31 1.68
N VAL A 58 3.68 9.15 1.32
CA VAL A 58 4.52 8.91 0.15
C VAL A 58 5.97 8.80 0.59
N LEU A 59 6.72 7.96 -0.13
CA LEU A 59 8.17 7.94 -0.03
C LEU A 59 8.72 8.66 -1.25
N VAL A 60 9.50 9.71 -1.00
CA VAL A 60 10.08 10.55 -2.05
C VAL A 60 11.58 10.50 -1.92
N ASN A 61 12.28 10.33 -3.03
CA ASN A 61 13.73 10.30 -3.06
C ASN A 61 14.19 11.12 -4.25
N ASN A 62 15.02 12.13 -4.00
CA ASN A 62 15.52 13.02 -5.04
C ASN A 62 14.39 13.70 -5.81
N GLY A 63 13.32 14.09 -5.09
CA GLY A 63 12.18 14.75 -5.72
C GLY A 63 11.28 13.81 -6.50
N GLN A 64 11.54 12.51 -6.47
CA GLN A 64 10.76 11.53 -7.22
C GLN A 64 9.90 10.70 -6.31
N LEU A 65 8.64 10.53 -6.71
CA LEU A 65 7.68 9.71 -5.98
C LEU A 65 8.00 8.25 -6.23
N GLN A 66 8.37 7.52 -5.17
CA GLN A 66 8.77 6.13 -5.31
C GLN A 66 7.84 5.15 -4.62
N GLY A 67 6.97 5.61 -3.73
CA GLY A 67 6.06 4.70 -3.07
C GLY A 67 4.91 5.42 -2.41
N PHE A 68 3.84 4.66 -2.12
CA PHE A 68 2.62 5.19 -1.55
C PHE A 68 1.99 4.14 -0.65
N ALA A 69 1.54 4.54 0.54
CA ALA A 69 0.85 3.66 1.47
C ALA A 69 -0.27 4.43 2.15
N SER A 70 -1.40 3.75 2.41
CA SER A 70 -2.52 4.37 3.10
C SER A 70 -3.17 3.39 4.06
N LEU A 71 -3.86 3.94 5.05
CA LEU A 71 -4.49 3.18 6.12
C LEU A 71 -5.97 3.51 6.22
N GLN A 72 -6.78 2.48 6.55
CA GLN A 72 -8.20 2.69 6.86
C GLN A 72 -8.54 1.94 8.13
N GLU A 73 -9.13 2.63 9.10
CA GLU A 73 -9.58 1.98 10.32
C GLU A 73 -10.71 1.01 10.02
N GLN A 74 -10.63 -0.19 10.59
CA GLN A 74 -11.68 -1.20 10.48
C GLN A 74 -12.47 -1.30 11.77
N THR A 75 -11.78 -1.33 12.90
CA THR A 75 -12.36 -1.31 14.24
C THR A 75 -11.45 -0.42 15.09
N PRO A 76 -11.83 -0.09 16.33
CA PRO A 76 -10.92 0.70 17.17
C PRO A 76 -9.55 0.05 17.39
N ASP A 77 -9.45 -1.28 17.25
CA ASP A 77 -8.19 -1.99 17.46
C ASP A 77 -7.49 -2.37 16.16
N GLU A 78 -8.19 -2.35 15.02
CA GLU A 78 -7.66 -2.84 13.77
C GLU A 78 -7.67 -1.77 12.69
N VAL A 79 -6.53 -1.65 12.01
CA VAL A 79 -6.42 -0.77 10.85
C VAL A 79 -5.95 -1.60 9.66
N GLU A 80 -6.49 -1.29 8.49
CA GLU A 80 -6.10 -2.00 7.27
C GLU A 80 -5.09 -1.17 6.49
N LEU A 81 -4.08 -1.85 5.95
CA LEU A 81 -3.20 -1.27 4.95
C LEU A 81 -4.00 -1.26 3.64
N ASP A 82 -4.59 -0.11 3.34
CA ASP A 82 -5.52 -0.01 2.23
C ASP A 82 -4.80 -0.07 0.89
N MET A 83 -3.69 0.66 0.77
CA MET A 83 -2.88 0.66 -0.43
C MET A 83 -1.41 0.62 -0.06
N LEU A 84 -0.63 -0.14 -0.83
CA LEU A 84 0.83 -0.12 -0.77
C LEU A 84 1.34 -0.38 -2.18
N PHE A 85 2.00 0.61 -2.75
CA PHE A 85 2.52 0.51 -4.10
C PHE A 85 3.89 1.13 -4.18
N VAL A 86 4.76 0.52 -5.00
CA VAL A 86 6.14 0.97 -5.22
C VAL A 86 6.30 1.21 -6.70
N ALA A 87 6.89 2.35 -7.06
CA ALA A 87 7.16 2.64 -8.48
C ALA A 87 8.05 1.55 -9.06
N PRO A 88 7.80 1.11 -10.31
CA PRO A 88 8.59 0.02 -10.90
C PRO A 88 10.09 0.28 -10.86
N GLU A 89 10.52 1.51 -11.10
CA GLU A 89 11.94 1.86 -11.10
C GLU A 89 12.58 1.82 -9.71
N ALA A 90 11.77 1.76 -8.66
CA ALA A 90 12.26 1.71 -7.28
C ALA A 90 12.12 0.32 -6.64
N MET A 91 11.59 -0.64 -7.37
CA MET A 91 11.46 -1.99 -6.84
C MET A 91 12.83 -2.59 -6.58
N GLY A 92 12.93 -3.41 -5.51
CA GLY A 92 14.18 -3.98 -5.11
C GLY A 92 15.04 -3.08 -4.23
N GLN A 93 14.55 -1.87 -3.91
CA GLN A 93 15.29 -0.92 -3.08
C GLN A 93 14.69 -0.79 -1.68
N LYS A 94 13.86 -1.74 -1.29
CA LYS A 94 13.23 -1.80 0.04
C LYS A 94 12.29 -0.65 0.33
N VAL A 95 11.74 -0.01 -0.70
CA VAL A 95 10.80 1.09 -0.53
C VAL A 95 9.52 0.59 0.16
N GLY A 96 9.00 -0.56 -0.28
CA GLY A 96 7.81 -1.14 0.34
C GLY A 96 8.02 -1.47 1.81
N GLN A 97 9.17 -2.05 2.14
CA GLN A 97 9.48 -2.37 3.52
C GLN A 97 9.54 -1.11 4.39
N GLN A 98 10.19 -0.07 3.88
CA GLN A 98 10.28 1.19 4.63
C GLN A 98 8.91 1.80 4.86
N LEU A 99 8.04 1.77 3.84
CA LEU A 99 6.69 2.30 3.99
C LEU A 99 5.86 1.50 4.98
N VAL A 100 5.92 0.16 4.91
CA VAL A 100 5.16 -0.67 5.84
C VAL A 100 5.63 -0.44 7.27
N GLU A 101 6.95 -0.38 7.48
CA GLU A 101 7.49 -0.12 8.82
C GLU A 101 7.04 1.24 9.33
N TYR A 102 7.01 2.23 8.44
CA TYR A 102 6.58 3.58 8.83
C TYR A 102 5.12 3.59 9.26
N VAL A 103 4.23 3.01 8.43
CA VAL A 103 2.80 3.04 8.76
C VAL A 103 2.47 2.13 9.93
N MET A 104 3.24 1.06 10.15
CA MET A 104 3.09 0.26 11.35
C MET A 104 3.38 1.10 12.60
N GLY A 105 4.43 1.92 12.53
CA GLY A 105 4.76 2.83 13.63
C GLY A 105 3.66 3.86 13.88
N ILE A 106 3.12 4.45 12.80
CA ILE A 106 2.01 5.39 12.91
C ILE A 106 0.79 4.71 13.53
N ALA A 107 0.46 3.51 13.06
CA ALA A 107 -0.71 2.78 13.54
C ALA A 107 -0.56 2.41 15.02
N ALA A 108 0.61 1.93 15.42
CA ALA A 108 0.88 1.59 16.83
C ALA A 108 0.77 2.83 17.71
N ALA A 109 1.34 3.95 17.27
CA ALA A 109 1.28 5.20 18.03
C ALA A 109 -0.15 5.73 18.13
N SER A 110 -1.01 5.37 17.19
CA SER A 110 -2.42 5.78 17.19
C SER A 110 -3.31 4.86 18.03
N GLY A 111 -2.73 3.79 18.61
CA GLY A 111 -3.47 2.90 19.51
C GLY A 111 -3.99 1.62 18.87
N TYR A 112 -3.75 1.40 17.59
CA TYR A 112 -4.17 0.15 16.96
C TYR A 112 -3.28 -1.00 17.42
N LEU A 113 -3.88 -2.18 17.52
CA LEU A 113 -3.17 -3.38 17.95
C LEU A 113 -2.76 -4.26 16.77
N THR A 114 -3.45 -4.14 15.64
CA THR A 114 -3.30 -5.06 14.53
C THR A 114 -3.42 -4.33 13.22
N LEU A 115 -2.53 -4.66 12.28
CA LEU A 115 -2.61 -4.22 10.89
C LEU A 115 -3.12 -5.38 10.04
N ILE A 116 -4.17 -5.13 9.27
CA ILE A 116 -4.74 -6.13 8.36
C ILE A 116 -4.29 -5.78 6.95
N VAL A 117 -3.89 -6.81 6.18
CA VAL A 117 -3.43 -6.61 4.81
C VAL A 117 -4.13 -7.61 3.91
N GLU A 118 -4.82 -7.09 2.87
CA GLU A 118 -5.30 -7.90 1.77
C GLU A 118 -4.23 -7.85 0.70
N SER A 119 -3.56 -8.96 0.47
CA SER A 119 -2.35 -8.97 -0.34
C SER A 119 -2.64 -9.31 -1.80
N ASP A 120 -1.98 -8.61 -2.72
CA ASP A 120 -1.84 -9.12 -4.07
C ASP A 120 -1.07 -10.43 -3.97
N PRO A 121 -1.45 -11.48 -4.75
CA PRO A 121 -0.75 -12.77 -4.66
C PRO A 121 0.76 -12.64 -4.90
N ASN A 122 1.19 -11.67 -5.70
CA ASN A 122 2.62 -11.47 -5.96
C ASN A 122 3.36 -10.90 -4.76
N ALA A 123 2.66 -10.40 -3.76
CA ALA A 123 3.27 -9.77 -2.58
C ALA A 123 3.13 -10.59 -1.31
N ALA A 124 2.56 -11.79 -1.38
CA ALA A 124 2.31 -12.58 -0.17
C ALA A 124 3.59 -12.84 0.63
N GLY A 125 4.67 -13.23 -0.05
CA GLY A 125 5.94 -13.50 0.63
C GLY A 125 6.50 -12.27 1.33
N PHE A 126 6.27 -11.10 0.76
CA PHE A 126 6.71 -9.86 1.36
C PHE A 126 6.03 -9.64 2.73
N TYR A 127 4.70 -9.83 2.77
CA TYR A 127 3.99 -9.60 4.03
C TYR A 127 4.32 -10.66 5.07
N GLU A 128 4.58 -11.89 4.65
CA GLU A 128 5.02 -12.92 5.58
C GLU A 128 6.34 -12.54 6.23
N LYS A 129 7.26 -11.96 5.45
CA LYS A 129 8.53 -11.49 6.00
C LYS A 129 8.34 -10.34 6.98
N MET A 130 7.29 -9.56 6.82
CA MET A 130 7.00 -8.44 7.73
C MET A 130 6.29 -8.89 8.98
N GLY A 131 6.12 -10.19 9.19
CA GLY A 131 5.48 -10.73 10.38
C GLY A 131 4.01 -11.05 10.19
N GLY A 132 3.55 -11.06 8.95
CA GLY A 132 2.15 -11.35 8.64
C GLY A 132 1.80 -12.81 8.84
N GLN A 133 0.65 -13.03 9.47
CA GLN A 133 0.07 -14.36 9.61
C GLN A 133 -1.13 -14.47 8.70
N LEU A 134 -1.17 -15.51 7.88
CA LEU A 134 -2.32 -15.74 7.01
C LEU A 134 -3.53 -16.08 7.85
N ILE A 135 -4.60 -15.28 7.73
CA ILE A 135 -5.81 -15.50 8.51
C ILE A 135 -7.01 -15.91 7.65
N GLY A 136 -6.84 -15.96 6.35
CA GLY A 136 -7.90 -16.38 5.44
C GLY A 136 -7.73 -15.77 4.07
N HIS A 137 -8.82 -15.77 3.33
CA HIS A 137 -8.86 -15.21 1.99
C HIS A 137 -10.13 -14.37 1.86
N ARG A 138 -10.04 -13.29 1.09
CA ARG A 138 -11.18 -12.41 0.86
C ARG A 138 -11.54 -12.47 -0.62
N PRO A 139 -12.79 -12.78 -0.98
CA PRO A 139 -13.18 -12.83 -2.38
C PRO A 139 -13.16 -11.41 -2.99
N VAL A 140 -12.82 -11.34 -4.27
CA VAL A 140 -12.91 -10.10 -5.03
C VAL A 140 -14.32 -10.04 -5.60
N PRO A 141 -15.16 -9.09 -5.18
CA PRO A 141 -16.59 -9.12 -5.53
C PRO A 141 -16.87 -9.11 -7.03
N SER A 142 -16.04 -8.42 -7.81
CA SER A 142 -16.30 -8.24 -9.23
C SER A 142 -15.64 -9.27 -10.11
N ILE A 143 -14.87 -10.20 -9.54
CA ILE A 143 -14.15 -11.22 -10.32
C ILE A 143 -14.46 -12.57 -9.71
N PRO A 144 -15.44 -13.29 -10.28
CA PRO A 144 -15.82 -14.60 -9.71
C PRO A 144 -14.62 -15.54 -9.64
N GLY A 145 -14.50 -16.22 -8.50
CA GLY A 145 -13.43 -17.18 -8.29
C GLY A 145 -12.09 -16.61 -7.89
N ARG A 146 -11.96 -15.29 -7.87
CA ARG A 146 -10.71 -14.66 -7.42
C ARG A 146 -10.79 -14.33 -5.94
N GLU A 147 -9.80 -14.80 -5.19
CA GLU A 147 -9.67 -14.49 -3.77
C GLU A 147 -8.25 -14.00 -3.51
N LEU A 148 -8.11 -13.12 -2.53
CA LEU A 148 -6.82 -12.59 -2.14
C LEU A 148 -6.49 -13.02 -0.73
N PRO A 149 -5.23 -13.37 -0.46
CA PRO A 149 -4.83 -13.75 0.90
C PRO A 149 -4.94 -12.57 1.85
N LEU A 150 -5.40 -12.86 3.06
CA LEU A 150 -5.60 -11.86 4.10
C LEU A 150 -4.61 -12.14 5.22
N TYR A 151 -3.81 -11.13 5.58
CA TYR A 151 -2.78 -11.26 6.61
C TYR A 151 -3.06 -10.34 7.78
N ARG A 152 -2.58 -10.76 8.94
CA ARG A 152 -2.62 -9.94 10.14
C ARG A 152 -1.21 -9.78 10.67
N ILE A 153 -0.85 -8.53 10.97
CA ILE A 153 0.44 -8.19 11.56
C ILE A 153 0.18 -7.57 12.92
N HIS A 154 0.78 -8.14 13.98
CA HIS A 154 0.66 -7.55 15.30
C HIS A 154 1.53 -6.31 15.41
N LEU A 155 0.95 -5.22 15.91
CA LEU A 155 1.66 -3.94 16.01
C LEU A 155 2.33 -3.76 17.35
N ARG A 156 1.83 -4.46 18.38
CA ARG A 156 2.36 -4.33 19.73
C ARG A 156 2.25 -5.63 20.43
N GLU A 157 3.07 -5.76 21.45
CA GLU A 157 2.97 -6.90 22.33
C GLU A 157 1.84 -6.82 23.26
#